data_021bd40ed0848c05e241f0551ddce6e9
#
_entry.id   021bd40ed0848c05e241f0551ddce6e9
#
_cell.length_a   1.000
_cell.length_b   1.000
_cell.length_c   1.000
_cell.angle_alpha   90.00
_cell.angle_beta   90.00
_cell.angle_gamma   90.00
#
_symmetry.space_group_name_H-M   'P 1'
#
loop_
_entity.id
_entity.type
_entity.pdbx_description
1 polymer ?
#
loop_
_entity_poly.entity_id
_entity_poly.type
_entity_poly.pdbx_seq_one_letter_code
_entity_poly.pdbx_strand_id
1 'polypeptide(L)'
;ADTMRRFQDTMESSYFFMQSRQLDDFLVLNYIQEHIDTVTLTEISKHFGFSLSYCSKLIKNTTGMGFNDWKKALRIRKGERLLVNTTDTISSISLSLGYENTETFIRIFKKETGMTPGQYRKQSQQNLQ
;
A
#
# COMPACT_ATOMS: atom_id res chain seq x y z
N ALA A 1 17.76 -43.50 11.23
CA ALA A 1 17.22 -42.62 12.26
C ALA A 1 17.75 -41.18 12.10
N ASP A 2 19.06 -41.02 11.97
CA ASP A 2 19.68 -39.69 11.85
C ASP A 2 19.35 -38.98 10.53
N THR A 3 19.22 -39.73 9.42
CA THR A 3 18.90 -39.17 8.12
C THR A 3 17.46 -38.62 8.08
N MET A 4 16.52 -39.34 8.68
CA MET A 4 15.11 -38.91 8.78
C MET A 4 14.96 -37.68 9.67
N ARG A 5 15.70 -37.62 10.75
CA ARG A 5 15.70 -36.50 11.69
C ARG A 5 16.24 -35.22 11.00
N ARG A 6 17.33 -35.33 10.25
CA ARG A 6 17.89 -34.19 9.49
C ARG A 6 16.92 -33.69 8.43
N PHE A 7 16.23 -34.60 7.77
CA PHE A 7 15.23 -34.24 6.75
C PHE A 7 14.08 -33.47 7.39
N GLN A 8 13.54 -33.95 8.53
CA GLN A 8 12.49 -33.25 9.28
C GLN A 8 12.93 -31.87 9.76
N ASP A 9 14.13 -31.76 10.32
CA ASP A 9 14.67 -30.47 10.81
C ASP A 9 14.80 -29.47 9.66
N THR A 10 15.24 -29.93 8.47
CA THR A 10 15.35 -29.08 7.28
C THR A 10 13.98 -28.62 6.81
N MET A 11 13.00 -29.53 6.79
CA MET A 11 11.63 -29.19 6.38
C MET A 11 10.97 -28.21 7.34
N GLU A 12 11.14 -28.41 8.64
CA GLU A 12 10.61 -27.51 9.66
C GLU A 12 11.24 -26.12 9.57
N SER A 13 12.56 -26.06 9.36
CA SER A 13 13.27 -24.79 9.17
C SER A 13 12.78 -24.04 7.94
N SER A 14 12.60 -24.77 6.81
CA SER A 14 12.10 -24.17 5.56
C SER A 14 10.67 -23.65 5.75
N TYR A 15 9.82 -24.43 6.42
CA TYR A 15 8.44 -24.02 6.71
C TYR A 15 8.42 -22.78 7.60
N PHE A 16 9.26 -22.74 8.64
CA PHE A 16 9.39 -21.59 9.54
C PHE A 16 9.80 -20.33 8.78
N PHE A 17 10.80 -20.44 7.89
CA PHE A 17 11.25 -19.32 7.06
C PHE A 17 10.13 -18.81 6.14
N MET A 18 9.36 -19.71 5.54
CA MET A 18 8.24 -19.32 4.68
C MET A 18 7.17 -18.57 5.47
N GLN A 19 6.85 -19.04 6.68
CA GLN A 19 5.87 -18.38 7.54
C GLN A 19 6.37 -16.99 7.99
N SER A 20 7.66 -16.87 8.33
CA SER A 20 8.26 -15.60 8.72
C SER A 20 8.18 -14.58 7.59
N ARG A 21 8.44 -15.00 6.35
CA ARG A 21 8.35 -14.12 5.17
C ARG A 21 6.93 -13.65 4.94
N GLN A 22 5.95 -14.55 5.05
CA GLN A 22 4.53 -14.20 4.90
C GLN A 22 4.10 -13.20 5.98
N LEU A 23 4.59 -13.36 7.20
CA LEU A 23 4.31 -12.43 8.28
C LEU A 23 4.95 -11.06 8.02
N ASP A 24 6.20 -11.04 7.56
CA ASP A 24 6.89 -9.80 7.20
C ASP A 24 6.12 -9.05 6.12
N ASP A 25 5.69 -9.76 5.06
CA ASP A 25 4.90 -9.20 3.97
C ASP A 25 3.62 -8.55 4.51
N PHE A 26 2.89 -9.27 5.33
CA PHE A 26 1.64 -8.78 5.92
C PHE A 26 1.88 -7.53 6.78
N LEU A 27 2.89 -7.58 7.65
CA LEU A 27 3.17 -6.46 8.56
C LEU A 27 3.58 -5.20 7.81
N VAL A 28 4.45 -5.34 6.81
CA VAL A 28 4.91 -4.20 6.00
C VAL A 28 3.76 -3.60 5.20
N LEU A 29 2.99 -4.42 4.50
CA LEU A 29 1.88 -3.93 3.69
C LEU A 29 0.80 -3.27 4.55
N ASN A 30 0.49 -3.84 5.71
CA ASN A 30 -0.47 -3.26 6.65
C ASN A 30 0.02 -1.91 7.18
N TYR A 31 1.31 -1.81 7.50
CA TYR A 31 1.92 -0.56 7.96
C TYR A 31 1.79 0.54 6.90
N ILE A 32 2.04 0.20 5.63
CA ILE A 32 1.91 1.15 4.52
C ILE A 32 0.47 1.68 4.44
N GLN A 33 -0.52 0.80 4.54
CA GLN A 33 -1.93 1.22 4.50
C GLN A 33 -2.30 2.13 5.66
N GLU A 34 -1.87 1.79 6.87
CA GLU A 34 -2.17 2.58 8.07
C GLU A 34 -1.52 3.95 8.07
N HIS A 35 -0.39 4.09 7.39
CA HIS A 35 0.39 5.34 7.36
C HIS A 35 0.51 5.90 5.95
N ILE A 36 -0.52 5.71 5.13
CA ILE A 36 -0.46 6.04 3.70
C ILE A 36 -0.19 7.51 3.42
N ASP A 37 -0.56 8.40 4.35
CA ASP A 37 -0.36 9.83 4.23
C ASP A 37 1.10 10.26 4.41
N THR A 38 1.89 9.55 5.21
CA THR A 38 3.24 9.99 5.57
C THR A 38 4.32 8.96 5.30
N VAL A 39 3.97 7.70 4.99
CA VAL A 39 4.93 6.60 4.95
C VAL A 39 6.05 6.80 3.93
N THR A 40 7.28 6.49 4.35
CA THR A 40 8.47 6.43 3.49
C THR A 40 9.13 5.08 3.64
N LEU A 41 9.93 4.70 2.66
CA LEU A 41 10.68 3.44 2.72
C LEU A 41 11.66 3.43 3.90
N THR A 42 12.28 4.57 4.18
CA THR A 42 13.17 4.75 5.33
C THR A 42 12.45 4.50 6.65
N GLU A 43 11.22 5.02 6.76
CA GLU A 43 10.39 4.84 7.95
C GLU A 43 10.06 3.36 8.17
N ILE A 44 9.68 2.64 7.12
CA ILE A 44 9.41 1.21 7.18
C ILE A 44 10.66 0.45 7.65
N SER A 45 11.79 0.76 7.04
CA SER A 45 13.09 0.16 7.39
C SER A 45 13.40 0.31 8.87
N LYS A 46 13.25 1.51 9.40
CA LYS A 46 13.51 1.80 10.82
C LYS A 46 12.51 1.13 11.74
N HIS A 47 11.24 1.14 11.37
CA HIS A 47 10.17 0.60 12.21
C HIS A 47 10.33 -0.91 12.42
N PHE A 48 10.65 -1.65 11.36
CA PHE A 48 10.76 -3.11 11.42
C PHE A 48 12.18 -3.61 11.64
N GLY A 49 13.18 -2.74 11.56
CA GLY A 49 14.57 -3.17 11.64
C GLY A 49 15.06 -3.90 10.41
N PHE A 50 14.44 -3.66 9.27
CA PHE A 50 14.82 -4.26 7.98
C PHE A 50 15.72 -3.30 7.19
N SER A 51 16.55 -3.84 6.29
CA SER A 51 17.31 -3.00 5.38
C SER A 51 16.37 -2.36 4.35
N LEU A 52 16.78 -1.23 3.77
CA LEU A 52 16.03 -0.59 2.68
C LEU A 52 15.88 -1.53 1.50
N SER A 53 16.94 -2.27 1.16
CA SER A 53 16.93 -3.24 0.07
C SER A 53 15.92 -4.35 0.31
N TYR A 54 15.84 -4.88 1.53
CA TYR A 54 14.88 -5.92 1.89
C TYR A 54 13.45 -5.40 1.78
N CYS A 55 13.17 -4.22 2.32
CA CYS A 55 11.86 -3.59 2.23
C CYS A 55 11.42 -3.41 0.78
N SER A 56 12.32 -2.89 -0.05
CA SER A 56 12.04 -2.64 -1.47
C SER A 56 11.72 -3.93 -2.22
N LYS A 57 12.52 -4.98 -2.01
CA LYS A 57 12.31 -6.29 -2.64
C LYS A 57 11.02 -6.94 -2.16
N LEU A 58 10.73 -6.86 -0.87
CA LEU A 58 9.52 -7.41 -0.28
C LEU A 58 8.27 -6.80 -0.92
N ILE A 59 8.24 -5.49 -1.03
CA ILE A 59 7.11 -4.77 -1.63
C ILE A 59 6.96 -5.15 -3.10
N LYS A 60 8.06 -5.16 -3.86
CA LYS A 60 8.05 -5.53 -5.28
C LYS A 60 7.58 -6.97 -5.50
N ASN A 61 8.08 -7.90 -4.71
CA ASN A 61 7.73 -9.31 -4.84
C ASN A 61 6.27 -9.58 -4.46
N THR A 62 5.76 -8.88 -3.45
CA THR A 62 4.41 -9.12 -2.95
C THR A 62 3.35 -8.41 -3.79
N THR A 63 3.61 -7.19 -4.23
CA THR A 63 2.63 -6.35 -4.95
C THR A 63 2.82 -6.33 -6.45
N GLY A 64 4.00 -6.72 -6.94
CA GLY A 64 4.36 -6.56 -8.34
C GLY A 64 4.80 -5.15 -8.71
N MET A 65 4.76 -4.21 -7.75
CA MET A 65 5.08 -2.79 -7.96
C MET A 65 6.17 -2.33 -7.02
N GLY A 66 6.95 -1.32 -7.43
CA GLY A 66 7.84 -0.62 -6.53
C GLY A 66 7.05 0.17 -5.47
N PHE A 67 7.76 0.59 -4.42
CA PHE A 67 7.12 1.26 -3.28
C PHE A 67 6.34 2.53 -3.69
N ASN A 68 6.94 3.38 -4.52
CA ASN A 68 6.29 4.63 -4.90
C ASN A 68 5.02 4.40 -5.73
N ASP A 69 5.06 3.43 -6.64
CA ASP A 69 3.88 3.10 -7.45
C ASP A 69 2.79 2.44 -6.60
N TRP A 70 3.16 1.58 -5.67
CA TRP A 70 2.22 0.95 -4.75
C TRP A 70 1.56 1.99 -3.84
N LYS A 71 2.34 2.90 -3.29
CA LYS A 71 1.86 4.00 -2.46
C LYS A 71 0.86 4.88 -3.23
N LYS A 72 1.21 5.23 -4.47
CA LYS A 72 0.33 6.01 -5.34
C LYS A 72 -0.99 5.28 -5.58
N ALA A 73 -0.92 4.00 -5.94
CA ALA A 73 -2.12 3.18 -6.19
C ALA A 73 -3.03 3.11 -4.95
N LEU A 74 -2.45 2.95 -3.76
CA LEU A 74 -3.22 2.91 -2.51
C LEU A 74 -3.86 4.25 -2.20
N ARG A 75 -3.16 5.35 -2.42
CA ARG A 75 -3.71 6.70 -2.21
C ARG A 75 -4.89 6.97 -3.14
N ILE A 76 -4.78 6.59 -4.40
CA ILE A 76 -5.87 6.76 -5.37
C ILE A 76 -7.07 5.92 -4.96
N ARG A 77 -6.87 4.66 -4.58
CA ARG A 77 -7.95 3.77 -4.13
C ARG A 77 -8.66 4.31 -2.89
N LYS A 78 -7.90 4.79 -1.92
CA LYS A 78 -8.48 5.42 -0.72
C LYS A 78 -9.24 6.70 -1.09
N GLY A 79 -8.68 7.48 -2.01
CA GLY A 79 -9.34 8.68 -2.53
C GLY A 79 -10.68 8.37 -3.18
N GLU A 80 -10.75 7.32 -4.00
CA GLU A 80 -12.00 6.87 -4.60
C GLU A 80 -13.05 6.56 -3.53
N ARG A 81 -12.68 5.84 -2.47
CA ARG A 81 -13.59 5.51 -1.38
C ARG A 81 -14.08 6.75 -0.64
N LEU A 82 -13.19 7.69 -0.38
CA LEU A 82 -13.56 8.93 0.32
C LEU A 82 -14.47 9.81 -0.53
N LEU A 83 -14.24 9.85 -1.83
CA LEU A 83 -15.10 10.60 -2.76
C LEU A 83 -16.52 10.06 -2.78
N VAL A 84 -16.68 8.75 -2.73
CA VAL A 84 -17.98 8.07 -2.76
C VAL A 84 -18.68 8.10 -1.41
N ASN A 85 -17.95 7.85 -0.33
CA ASN A 85 -18.51 7.56 0.99
C ASN A 85 -18.58 8.77 1.92
N THR A 86 -17.99 9.90 1.54
CA THR A 86 -18.00 11.12 2.38
C THR A 86 -18.43 12.34 1.57
N THR A 87 -18.75 13.42 2.28
CA THR A 87 -18.98 14.74 1.69
C THR A 87 -17.78 15.66 1.85
N ASP A 88 -16.63 15.10 2.25
CA ASP A 88 -15.40 15.87 2.42
C ASP A 88 -15.02 16.57 1.12
N THR A 89 -14.43 17.75 1.24
CA THR A 89 -13.95 18.49 0.06
C THR A 89 -12.79 17.76 -0.58
N ILE A 90 -12.61 17.98 -1.86
CA ILE A 90 -11.47 17.40 -2.61
C ILE A 90 -10.15 17.85 -1.98
N SER A 91 -10.07 19.09 -1.53
CA SER A 91 -8.89 19.60 -0.84
C SER A 91 -8.61 18.84 0.46
N SER A 92 -9.65 18.60 1.27
CA SER A 92 -9.53 17.84 2.51
C SER A 92 -9.10 16.40 2.25
N ILE A 93 -9.68 15.75 1.25
CA ILE A 93 -9.31 14.39 0.86
C ILE A 93 -7.84 14.36 0.43
N SER A 94 -7.42 15.30 -0.42
CA SER A 94 -6.05 15.40 -0.90
C SER A 94 -5.05 15.44 0.26
N LEU A 95 -5.29 16.30 1.24
CA LEU A 95 -4.44 16.43 2.42
C LEU A 95 -4.41 15.14 3.24
N SER A 96 -5.57 14.51 3.43
CA SER A 96 -5.66 13.28 4.22
C SER A 96 -4.91 12.11 3.56
N LEU A 97 -4.72 12.15 2.24
CA LEU A 97 -3.97 11.14 1.51
C LEU A 97 -2.46 11.41 1.51
N GLY A 98 -2.03 12.58 1.98
CA GLY A 98 -0.62 12.93 2.05
C GLY A 98 -0.09 13.78 0.90
N TYR A 99 -0.96 14.31 0.06
CA TYR A 99 -0.53 15.23 -1.01
C TYR A 99 -0.33 16.64 -0.43
N GLU A 100 0.74 17.29 -0.87
CA GLU A 100 1.07 18.64 -0.39
C GLU A 100 0.08 19.69 -0.89
N ASN A 101 -0.45 19.48 -2.10
CA ASN A 101 -1.43 20.40 -2.67
C ASN A 101 -2.50 19.62 -3.46
N THR A 102 -3.64 20.27 -3.60
CA THR A 102 -4.81 19.68 -4.25
C THR A 102 -4.60 19.44 -5.74
N GLU A 103 -3.88 20.34 -6.41
CA GLU A 103 -3.61 20.25 -7.85
C GLU A 103 -2.85 18.97 -8.21
N THR A 104 -1.88 18.59 -7.39
CA THR A 104 -1.12 17.36 -7.60
C THR A 104 -2.03 16.14 -7.52
N PHE A 105 -2.91 16.09 -6.52
CA PHE A 105 -3.88 15.02 -6.38
C PHE A 105 -4.81 14.94 -7.58
N ILE A 106 -5.38 16.07 -8.00
CA ILE A 106 -6.29 16.13 -9.14
C ILE A 106 -5.61 15.59 -10.42
N ARG A 107 -4.37 16.01 -10.66
CA ARG A 107 -3.62 15.58 -11.82
C ARG A 107 -3.34 14.09 -11.82
N ILE A 108 -2.86 13.57 -10.70
CA ILE A 108 -2.54 12.14 -10.56
C ILE A 108 -3.81 11.31 -10.64
N PHE A 109 -4.88 11.73 -9.96
CA PHE A 109 -6.16 11.03 -9.97
C PHE A 109 -6.72 10.92 -11.40
N LYS A 110 -6.71 12.01 -12.14
CA LYS A 110 -7.19 12.03 -13.53
C LYS A 110 -6.33 11.12 -14.41
N LYS A 111 -5.02 11.14 -14.23
CA LYS A 111 -4.10 10.27 -14.99
C LYS A 111 -4.37 8.79 -14.73
N GLU A 112 -4.60 8.42 -13.48
CA GLU A 112 -4.77 7.02 -13.09
C GLU A 112 -6.19 6.50 -13.33
N THR A 113 -7.22 7.33 -13.21
CA THR A 113 -8.63 6.91 -13.31
C THR A 113 -9.32 7.37 -14.58
N GLY A 114 -8.76 8.34 -15.29
CA GLY A 114 -9.38 8.94 -16.47
C GLY A 114 -10.36 10.07 -16.16
N MET A 115 -10.64 10.33 -14.88
CA MET A 115 -11.56 11.38 -14.44
C MET A 115 -10.96 12.24 -13.35
N THR A 116 -11.38 13.50 -13.27
CA THR A 116 -11.05 14.33 -12.10
C THR A 116 -11.78 13.79 -10.87
N PRO A 117 -11.28 14.07 -9.65
CA PRO A 117 -12.00 13.66 -8.43
C PRO A 117 -13.44 14.17 -8.39
N GLY A 118 -13.67 15.41 -8.84
CA GLY A 118 -15.03 15.98 -8.90
C GLY A 118 -15.93 15.24 -9.86
N GLN A 119 -15.44 14.90 -11.03
CA GLN A 119 -16.17 14.10 -12.03
C GLN A 119 -16.48 12.71 -11.50
N TYR A 120 -15.51 12.08 -10.85
CA TYR A 120 -15.66 10.75 -10.25
C TYR A 120 -16.77 10.75 -9.19
N ARG A 121 -16.75 11.72 -8.29
CA ARG A 121 -17.79 11.86 -7.25
C ARG A 121 -19.18 12.04 -7.86
N LYS A 122 -19.27 12.92 -8.83
CA LYS A 122 -20.55 13.23 -9.49
C LYS A 122 -21.11 11.99 -10.20
N GLN A 123 -20.27 11.26 -10.91
CA GLN A 123 -20.68 10.04 -11.60
C GLN A 123 -21.15 8.97 -10.62
N SER A 124 -20.46 8.81 -9.50
CA SER A 124 -20.85 7.86 -8.44
C SER A 124 -22.23 8.20 -7.87
N GLN A 125 -22.51 9.47 -7.65
CA GLN A 125 -23.81 9.92 -7.16
C GLN A 125 -24.93 9.66 -8.18
N GLN A 126 -24.67 9.83 -9.46
CA GLN A 126 -25.63 9.56 -10.52
C GLN A 126 -25.94 8.06 -10.63
N ASN A 127 -24.96 7.20 -10.42
CA ASN A 127 -25.13 5.75 -10.50
C ASN A 127 -25.97 5.19 -9.34
N LEU A 128 -26.13 5.94 -8.25
CA LEU A 128 -26.94 5.54 -7.10
C LEU A 128 -28.43 5.92 -7.28
N GLN A 129 -28.76 6.72 -8.28
CA GLN A 129 -30.13 7.11 -8.60
C GLN A 129 -30.67 6.21 -9.70
#